data_c5058a596f0176b991057aa0dcc97ac9
#
_entry.id   c5058a596f0176b991057aa0dcc97ac9
#
_cell.length_a   1.000
_cell.length_b   1.000
_cell.length_c   1.000
_cell.angle_alpha   90.00
_cell.angle_beta   90.00
_cell.angle_gamma   90.00
#
_symmetry.space_group_name_H-M   'P 1'
#
loop_
_entity.id
_entity.type
_entity.pdbx_description
1 polymer ?
#
loop_
_entity_poly.entity_id
_entity_poly.type
_entity_poly.pdbx_seq_one_letter_code
_entity_poly.pdbx_strand_id
1 'polypeptide(L)'
;PSRGLGDVYKRQQCKKILDEAAKALDVEVQYVDQGHVSEKVTASVEQLAAAGCQGIIICNSSDTEMTSAIKTCNDNKVYLAQFFRVISEENSADIYQAAKDSDYYIGAVHEDEPANGEELVNILLEKGDRNIGLIGWEQGDATWLGRWEGYKAGVEKWNKENPNDKATLSEPQYAGTTSEGGSKAAEALMAADPDLDALIPAGGGGDPLQGAIAAVERAGKTSDIDIVSTDFLPDLGERLENGSMAGESGGHYCDPLISFMMVYNAIKGNYKDFGGKFEDVPFPYLYVSSPDDYKAYEKYFVDQLPYTDEELVDMSKLSMEDLKATAAKLSIEDAASRAGN
;
A
#
# COMPACT_ATOMS: atom_id res chain seq x y z
N PRO A 1 -0.59 22.35 -5.35
CA PRO A 1 0.25 21.26 -4.90
C PRO A 1 0.46 20.32 -6.08
N SER A 2 1.73 20.16 -6.48
CA SER A 2 2.11 19.20 -7.50
C SER A 2 1.88 17.82 -6.90
N ARG A 3 0.92 17.09 -7.44
CA ARG A 3 0.79 15.66 -7.16
C ARG A 3 2.06 15.00 -7.71
N GLY A 4 2.76 14.21 -6.89
CA GLY A 4 3.92 13.47 -7.36
C GLY A 4 3.57 12.57 -8.55
N LEU A 5 4.50 12.33 -9.45
CA LEU A 5 4.31 11.44 -10.60
C LEU A 5 3.83 10.03 -10.15
N GLY A 6 4.28 9.57 -8.97
CA GLY A 6 3.87 8.31 -8.36
C GLY A 6 2.37 8.20 -8.09
N ASP A 7 1.73 9.25 -7.54
CA ASP A 7 0.28 9.27 -7.29
C ASP A 7 -0.55 9.17 -8.57
N VAL A 8 -0.09 9.81 -9.66
CA VAL A 8 -0.76 9.74 -10.96
C VAL A 8 -0.66 8.33 -11.52
N TYR A 9 0.51 7.73 -11.45
CA TYR A 9 0.75 6.38 -11.92
C TYR A 9 -0.07 5.35 -11.14
N LYS A 10 -0.04 5.39 -9.80
CA LYS A 10 -0.84 4.52 -8.92
C LYS A 10 -2.33 4.55 -9.30
N ARG A 11 -2.90 5.74 -9.47
CA ARG A 11 -4.31 5.90 -9.86
C ARG A 11 -4.62 5.34 -11.25
N GLN A 12 -3.70 5.50 -12.21
CA GLN A 12 -3.86 4.95 -13.54
C GLN A 12 -3.87 3.41 -13.51
N GLN A 13 -2.99 2.79 -12.74
CA GLN A 13 -2.97 1.33 -12.59
C GLN A 13 -4.22 0.80 -11.88
N CYS A 14 -4.64 1.42 -10.78
CA CYS A 14 -5.90 1.07 -10.12
C CYS A 14 -7.10 1.18 -11.07
N LYS A 15 -7.17 2.27 -11.85
CA LYS A 15 -8.24 2.45 -12.83
C LYS A 15 -8.22 1.38 -13.90
N LYS A 16 -7.06 1.04 -14.46
CA LYS A 16 -6.91 0.01 -15.49
C LYS A 16 -7.45 -1.34 -14.99
N ILE A 17 -7.11 -1.74 -13.77
CA ILE A 17 -7.57 -3.00 -13.16
C ILE A 17 -9.09 -2.98 -12.92
N LEU A 18 -9.63 -1.87 -12.42
CA LEU A 18 -11.07 -1.73 -12.20
C LEU A 18 -11.86 -1.68 -13.50
N ASP A 19 -11.35 -1.05 -14.55
CA ASP A 19 -11.99 -1.02 -15.88
C ASP A 19 -12.10 -2.44 -16.48
N GLU A 20 -11.07 -3.27 -16.34
CA GLU A 20 -11.14 -4.67 -16.82
C GLU A 20 -12.11 -5.51 -15.97
N ALA A 21 -12.11 -5.33 -14.65
CA ALA A 21 -13.09 -6.00 -13.79
C ALA A 21 -14.53 -5.58 -14.13
N ALA A 22 -14.76 -4.28 -14.35
CA ALA A 22 -16.06 -3.76 -14.75
C ALA A 22 -16.53 -4.34 -16.10
N LYS A 23 -15.62 -4.44 -17.06
CA LYS A 23 -15.88 -5.05 -18.37
C LYS A 23 -16.18 -6.55 -18.26
N ALA A 24 -15.37 -7.30 -17.52
CA ALA A 24 -15.54 -8.74 -17.31
C ALA A 24 -16.88 -9.08 -16.62
N LEU A 25 -17.38 -8.19 -15.77
CA LEU A 25 -18.60 -8.39 -14.98
C LEU A 25 -19.82 -7.65 -15.52
N ASP A 26 -19.71 -6.94 -16.66
CA ASP A 26 -20.77 -6.13 -17.26
C ASP A 26 -21.35 -5.09 -16.26
N VAL A 27 -20.46 -4.29 -15.66
CA VAL A 27 -20.78 -3.27 -14.65
C VAL A 27 -20.32 -1.90 -15.12
N GLU A 28 -21.12 -0.88 -14.87
CA GLU A 28 -20.73 0.52 -15.07
C GLU A 28 -20.02 1.06 -13.81
N VAL A 29 -18.83 1.64 -13.98
CA VAL A 29 -18.06 2.27 -12.92
C VAL A 29 -17.88 3.76 -13.17
N GLN A 30 -18.21 4.57 -12.18
CA GLN A 30 -18.00 6.01 -12.20
C GLN A 30 -16.84 6.39 -11.30
N TYR A 31 -15.90 7.18 -11.82
CA TYR A 31 -14.73 7.64 -11.09
C TYR A 31 -14.87 9.10 -10.68
N VAL A 32 -14.60 9.40 -9.42
CA VAL A 32 -14.58 10.77 -8.89
C VAL A 32 -13.26 11.05 -8.21
N ASP A 33 -12.55 12.08 -8.67
CA ASP A 33 -11.30 12.56 -8.06
C ASP A 33 -11.58 13.77 -7.18
N GLN A 34 -11.48 13.59 -5.85
CA GLN A 34 -11.73 14.63 -4.86
C GLN A 34 -10.48 15.41 -4.47
N GLY A 35 -9.29 14.96 -4.87
CA GLY A 35 -8.03 15.62 -4.61
C GLY A 35 -7.66 15.74 -3.14
N HIS A 36 -8.07 14.78 -2.30
CA HIS A 36 -7.89 14.79 -0.86
C HIS A 36 -8.51 16.01 -0.15
N VAL A 37 -9.69 16.43 -0.60
CA VAL A 37 -10.46 17.54 0.01
C VAL A 37 -11.72 16.97 0.65
N SER A 38 -11.80 16.99 1.99
CA SER A 38 -12.83 16.32 2.78
C SER A 38 -14.27 16.70 2.37
N GLU A 39 -14.54 17.98 2.12
CA GLU A 39 -15.87 18.41 1.67
C GLU A 39 -16.25 17.82 0.32
N LYS A 40 -15.27 17.63 -0.57
CA LYS A 40 -15.49 17.00 -1.87
C LYS A 40 -15.71 15.49 -1.75
N VAL A 41 -15.03 14.83 -0.81
CA VAL A 41 -15.24 13.40 -0.52
C VAL A 41 -16.68 13.18 -0.09
N THR A 42 -17.14 13.91 0.92
CA THR A 42 -18.52 13.83 1.42
C THR A 42 -19.55 14.11 0.31
N ALA A 43 -19.39 15.21 -0.42
CA ALA A 43 -20.31 15.57 -1.50
C ALA A 43 -20.34 14.51 -2.62
N SER A 44 -19.22 13.88 -2.92
CA SER A 44 -19.15 12.83 -3.96
C SER A 44 -19.92 11.57 -3.55
N VAL A 45 -19.84 11.16 -2.29
CA VAL A 45 -20.62 10.01 -1.80
C VAL A 45 -22.10 10.28 -1.89
N GLU A 46 -22.55 11.48 -1.49
CA GLU A 46 -23.95 11.89 -1.62
C GLU A 46 -24.43 11.92 -3.07
N GLN A 47 -23.61 12.46 -3.99
CA GLN A 47 -23.93 12.51 -5.43
C GLN A 47 -24.03 11.11 -6.05
N LEU A 48 -23.08 10.22 -5.76
CA LEU A 48 -23.11 8.85 -6.28
C LEU A 48 -24.31 8.07 -5.75
N ALA A 49 -24.63 8.20 -4.48
CA ALA A 49 -25.82 7.56 -3.89
C ALA A 49 -27.11 8.10 -4.54
N ALA A 50 -27.21 9.43 -4.73
CA ALA A 50 -28.35 10.04 -5.38
C ALA A 50 -28.46 9.69 -6.88
N ALA A 51 -27.34 9.42 -7.55
CA ALA A 51 -27.30 8.96 -8.94
C ALA A 51 -27.74 7.50 -9.12
N GLY A 52 -27.99 6.76 -8.02
CA GLY A 52 -28.45 5.39 -8.05
C GLY A 52 -27.35 4.34 -8.10
N CYS A 53 -26.12 4.69 -7.74
CA CYS A 53 -25.05 3.71 -7.55
C CYS A 53 -25.47 2.69 -6.48
N GLN A 54 -25.27 1.41 -6.74
CA GLN A 54 -25.61 0.34 -5.82
C GLN A 54 -24.49 0.07 -4.82
N GLY A 55 -23.26 0.49 -5.14
CA GLY A 55 -22.10 0.37 -4.31
C GLY A 55 -21.09 1.46 -4.55
N ILE A 56 -20.30 1.76 -3.53
CA ILE A 56 -19.24 2.78 -3.53
C ILE A 56 -18.00 2.17 -2.90
N ILE A 57 -16.85 2.34 -3.54
CA ILE A 57 -15.54 2.13 -2.92
C ILE A 57 -14.86 3.49 -2.72
N ILE A 58 -14.23 3.68 -1.57
CA ILE A 58 -13.70 4.99 -1.16
C ILE A 58 -12.28 4.89 -0.61
N CYS A 59 -11.40 5.80 -1.05
CA CYS A 59 -10.16 6.12 -0.35
C CYS A 59 -10.35 7.49 0.32
N ASN A 60 -10.72 7.48 1.59
CA ASN A 60 -10.94 8.69 2.36
C ASN A 60 -9.62 9.40 2.71
N SER A 61 -9.68 10.70 2.94
CA SER A 61 -8.53 11.50 3.36
C SER A 61 -8.38 11.56 4.87
N SER A 62 -9.51 11.44 5.58
CA SER A 62 -9.56 11.38 7.05
C SER A 62 -10.73 10.50 7.51
N ASP A 63 -10.63 9.94 8.70
CA ASP A 63 -11.68 9.07 9.25
C ASP A 63 -13.01 9.80 9.44
N THR A 64 -12.99 11.10 9.71
CA THR A 64 -14.21 11.90 9.92
C THR A 64 -15.15 11.91 8.71
N GLU A 65 -14.63 11.73 7.50
CA GLU A 65 -15.43 11.61 6.26
C GLU A 65 -16.29 10.35 6.28
N MET A 66 -15.82 9.29 6.94
CA MET A 66 -16.49 8.01 6.99
C MET A 66 -17.79 8.05 7.81
N THR A 67 -17.92 8.95 8.79
CA THR A 67 -19.18 9.19 9.51
C THR A 67 -20.31 9.54 8.54
N SER A 68 -20.07 10.48 7.64
CA SER A 68 -21.05 10.90 6.65
C SER A 68 -21.25 9.85 5.55
N ALA A 69 -20.15 9.21 5.10
CA ALA A 69 -20.21 8.18 4.06
C ALA A 69 -21.03 6.97 4.52
N ILE A 70 -20.79 6.44 5.72
CA ILE A 70 -21.55 5.33 6.30
C ILE A 70 -23.02 5.70 6.44
N LYS A 71 -23.31 6.89 7.00
CA LYS A 71 -24.69 7.35 7.14
C LYS A 71 -25.40 7.47 5.80
N THR A 72 -24.78 8.14 4.82
CA THR A 72 -25.36 8.33 3.50
C THR A 72 -25.63 6.99 2.80
N CYS A 73 -24.70 6.05 2.89
CA CYS A 73 -24.82 4.72 2.30
C CYS A 73 -25.93 3.91 2.99
N ASN A 74 -26.05 3.95 4.32
CA ASN A 74 -27.15 3.32 5.05
C ASN A 74 -28.52 3.87 4.64
N ASP A 75 -28.66 5.21 4.62
CA ASP A 75 -29.91 5.88 4.28
C ASP A 75 -30.38 5.57 2.85
N ASN A 76 -29.44 5.35 1.92
CA ASN A 76 -29.71 5.07 0.52
C ASN A 76 -29.61 3.58 0.15
N LYS A 77 -29.26 2.70 1.08
CA LYS A 77 -29.05 1.25 0.85
C LYS A 77 -27.98 0.96 -0.20
N VAL A 78 -26.86 1.66 -0.09
CA VAL A 78 -25.70 1.55 -0.97
C VAL A 78 -24.59 0.83 -0.21
N TYR A 79 -24.02 -0.22 -0.78
CA TYR A 79 -22.89 -0.90 -0.17
C TYR A 79 -21.63 -0.04 -0.24
N LEU A 80 -20.84 -0.03 0.84
CA LEU A 80 -19.66 0.82 1.00
C LEU A 80 -18.48 -0.03 1.45
N ALA A 81 -17.34 0.12 0.78
CA ALA A 81 -16.06 -0.43 1.23
C ALA A 81 -14.95 0.63 1.11
N GLN A 82 -13.93 0.54 1.96
CA GLN A 82 -12.72 1.35 1.87
C GLN A 82 -11.62 0.60 1.10
N PHE A 83 -10.71 1.34 0.51
CA PHE A 83 -9.44 0.85 -0.03
C PHE A 83 -8.29 1.79 0.35
N PHE A 84 -7.09 1.25 0.55
CA PHE A 84 -5.91 1.94 1.05
C PHE A 84 -6.10 2.60 2.43
N ARG A 85 -7.18 2.34 3.11
CA ARG A 85 -7.52 2.92 4.41
C ARG A 85 -8.34 1.92 5.21
N VAL A 86 -8.26 2.04 6.53
CA VAL A 86 -9.04 1.25 7.47
C VAL A 86 -9.52 2.12 8.63
N ILE A 87 -10.73 1.85 9.13
CA ILE A 87 -11.25 2.40 10.38
C ILE A 87 -10.92 1.40 11.48
N SER A 88 -10.25 1.84 12.54
CA SER A 88 -9.95 1.02 13.70
C SER A 88 -10.60 1.57 14.98
N GLU A 89 -10.85 0.68 15.95
CA GLU A 89 -11.35 1.09 17.27
C GLU A 89 -10.35 2.00 17.99
N GLU A 90 -9.06 1.77 17.81
CA GLU A 90 -8.00 2.55 18.42
C GLU A 90 -7.95 3.99 17.91
N ASN A 91 -8.11 4.18 16.60
CA ASN A 91 -7.96 5.49 15.97
C ASN A 91 -9.27 6.29 15.94
N SER A 92 -10.42 5.61 15.84
CA SER A 92 -11.71 6.26 15.58
C SER A 92 -12.88 5.45 16.14
N ALA A 93 -12.91 5.25 17.46
CA ALA A 93 -13.88 4.36 18.16
C ALA A 93 -15.35 4.60 17.79
N ASP A 94 -15.79 5.87 17.71
CA ASP A 94 -17.19 6.19 17.39
C ASP A 94 -17.52 5.84 15.93
N ILE A 95 -16.59 6.04 15.00
CA ILE A 95 -16.76 5.72 13.58
C ILE A 95 -16.70 4.20 13.39
N TYR A 96 -15.80 3.54 14.10
CA TYR A 96 -15.70 2.09 14.13
C TYR A 96 -17.00 1.45 14.62
N GLN A 97 -17.62 2.01 15.68
CA GLN A 97 -18.92 1.54 16.15
C GLN A 97 -20.03 1.80 15.11
N ALA A 98 -20.03 2.96 14.44
CA ALA A 98 -20.99 3.25 13.38
C ALA A 98 -20.83 2.28 12.18
N ALA A 99 -19.60 1.89 11.86
CA ALA A 99 -19.32 0.86 10.86
C ALA A 99 -19.86 -0.51 11.27
N LYS A 100 -19.68 -0.89 12.53
CA LYS A 100 -20.25 -2.15 13.09
C LYS A 100 -21.77 -2.19 13.09
N ASP A 101 -22.41 -1.05 13.29
CA ASP A 101 -23.87 -0.93 13.32
C ASP A 101 -24.47 -0.78 11.90
N SER A 102 -23.64 -0.70 10.85
CA SER A 102 -24.07 -0.52 9.48
C SER A 102 -24.46 -1.85 8.83
N ASP A 103 -25.59 -1.86 8.12
CA ASP A 103 -25.98 -2.98 7.25
C ASP A 103 -25.30 -2.91 5.87
N TYR A 104 -24.65 -1.80 5.55
CA TYR A 104 -24.11 -1.52 4.21
C TYR A 104 -22.61 -1.26 4.17
N TYR A 105 -21.94 -1.01 5.31
CA TYR A 105 -20.49 -0.96 5.34
C TYR A 105 -19.91 -2.37 5.39
N ILE A 106 -19.17 -2.75 4.34
CA ILE A 106 -18.73 -4.13 4.16
C ILE A 106 -17.34 -4.35 4.75
N GLY A 107 -16.52 -3.31 4.76
CA GLY A 107 -15.17 -3.41 5.27
C GLY A 107 -14.15 -2.55 4.54
N ALA A 108 -12.90 -2.91 4.77
CA ALA A 108 -11.74 -2.20 4.23
C ALA A 108 -10.71 -3.20 3.69
N VAL A 109 -10.04 -2.80 2.63
CA VAL A 109 -8.82 -3.43 2.14
C VAL A 109 -7.70 -2.41 2.30
N HIS A 110 -6.64 -2.80 2.97
CA HIS A 110 -5.53 -1.89 3.28
C HIS A 110 -4.22 -2.67 3.39
N GLU A 111 -3.11 -1.97 3.30
CA GLU A 111 -1.79 -2.56 3.37
C GLU A 111 -1.43 -3.01 4.78
N ASP A 112 -0.67 -4.10 4.88
CA ASP A 112 -0.05 -4.58 6.12
C ASP A 112 1.31 -3.90 6.31
N GLU A 113 1.30 -2.73 6.95
CA GLU A 113 2.51 -1.91 7.12
C GLU A 113 3.55 -2.57 8.03
N PRO A 114 3.20 -3.28 9.13
CA PRO A 114 4.17 -4.04 9.89
C PRO A 114 4.83 -5.17 9.08
N ALA A 115 4.05 -5.95 8.33
CA ALA A 115 4.61 -7.00 7.47
C ALA A 115 5.51 -6.42 6.38
N ASN A 116 5.11 -5.28 5.78
CA ASN A 116 5.94 -4.55 4.84
C ASN A 116 7.29 -4.11 5.45
N GLY A 117 7.25 -3.58 6.66
CA GLY A 117 8.48 -3.18 7.36
C GLY A 117 9.40 -4.36 7.64
N GLU A 118 8.86 -5.49 8.09
CA GLU A 118 9.65 -6.70 8.33
C GLU A 118 10.34 -7.18 7.05
N GLU A 119 9.62 -7.19 5.92
CA GLU A 119 10.18 -7.67 4.65
C GLU A 119 11.24 -6.73 4.07
N LEU A 120 11.06 -5.41 4.15
CA LEU A 120 12.07 -4.45 3.72
C LEU A 120 13.39 -4.60 4.50
N VAL A 121 13.31 -4.84 5.80
CA VAL A 121 14.49 -5.15 6.62
C VAL A 121 15.11 -6.48 6.22
N ASN A 122 14.30 -7.51 5.95
CA ASN A 122 14.80 -8.81 5.52
C ASN A 122 15.63 -8.71 4.23
N ILE A 123 15.19 -7.91 3.25
CA ILE A 123 15.96 -7.65 2.03
C ILE A 123 17.37 -7.16 2.35
N LEU A 124 17.52 -6.20 3.26
CA LEU A 124 18.82 -5.66 3.67
C LEU A 124 19.66 -6.69 4.45
N LEU A 125 19.04 -7.37 5.41
CA LEU A 125 19.73 -8.37 6.26
C LEU A 125 20.27 -9.55 5.43
N GLU A 126 19.52 -9.99 4.42
CA GLU A 126 19.94 -11.06 3.50
C GLU A 126 21.09 -10.63 2.58
N LYS A 127 21.18 -9.33 2.24
CA LYS A 127 22.33 -8.76 1.52
C LYS A 127 23.59 -8.66 2.37
N GLY A 128 23.46 -8.64 3.68
CA GLY A 128 24.56 -8.56 4.63
C GLY A 128 24.64 -7.25 5.40
N ASP A 129 23.67 -6.37 5.27
CA ASP A 129 23.63 -5.10 5.99
C ASP A 129 23.28 -5.30 7.47
N ARG A 130 23.88 -4.49 8.34
CA ARG A 130 23.74 -4.65 9.79
C ARG A 130 23.52 -3.34 10.54
N ASN A 131 23.84 -2.19 9.93
CA ASN A 131 23.72 -0.87 10.55
C ASN A 131 22.75 -0.02 9.73
N ILE A 132 21.47 -0.08 10.06
CA ILE A 132 20.38 0.42 9.24
C ILE A 132 19.90 1.77 9.77
N GLY A 133 20.00 2.80 8.96
CA GLY A 133 19.49 4.15 9.24
C GLY A 133 18.04 4.35 8.81
N LEU A 134 17.23 4.99 9.65
CA LEU A 134 15.81 5.21 9.39
C LEU A 134 15.52 6.70 9.10
N ILE A 135 14.75 6.95 8.04
CA ILE A 135 14.29 8.30 7.66
C ILE A 135 12.77 8.29 7.53
N GLY A 136 12.07 8.89 8.50
CA GLY A 136 10.61 9.00 8.54
C GLY A 136 10.09 10.30 7.91
N TRP A 137 8.77 10.37 7.70
CA TRP A 137 8.09 11.61 7.30
C TRP A 137 7.99 12.58 8.46
N GLU A 138 6.97 12.45 9.28
CA GLU A 138 6.73 13.25 10.47
C GLU A 138 6.55 12.37 11.69
N GLN A 139 6.90 12.89 12.84
CA GLN A 139 6.74 12.14 14.08
C GLN A 139 5.24 11.91 14.35
N GLY A 140 4.85 10.65 14.57
CA GLY A 140 3.48 10.27 14.85
C GLY A 140 2.64 9.91 13.62
N ASP A 141 3.22 9.92 12.41
CA ASP A 141 2.54 9.40 11.23
C ASP A 141 2.22 7.90 11.41
N ALA A 142 0.94 7.53 11.26
CA ALA A 142 0.46 6.19 11.56
C ALA A 142 1.05 5.13 10.61
N THR A 143 1.18 5.44 9.31
CA THR A 143 1.77 4.55 8.30
C THR A 143 3.24 4.30 8.62
N TRP A 144 3.99 5.37 8.91
CA TRP A 144 5.38 5.26 9.32
C TRP A 144 5.55 4.44 10.60
N LEU A 145 4.70 4.65 11.60
CA LEU A 145 4.77 3.91 12.86
C LEU A 145 4.54 2.41 12.63
N GLY A 146 3.58 2.04 11.78
CA GLY A 146 3.35 0.65 11.40
C GLY A 146 4.58 0.01 10.75
N ARG A 147 5.19 0.68 9.77
CA ARG A 147 6.43 0.21 9.11
C ARG A 147 7.57 0.10 10.11
N TRP A 148 7.74 1.08 10.99
CA TRP A 148 8.79 1.06 12.00
C TRP A 148 8.62 -0.09 13.00
N GLU A 149 7.39 -0.47 13.35
CA GLU A 149 7.14 -1.69 14.12
C GLU A 149 7.65 -2.92 13.39
N GLY A 150 7.40 -3.02 12.10
CA GLY A 150 7.92 -4.08 11.24
C GLY A 150 9.45 -4.11 11.18
N TYR A 151 10.10 -2.96 11.01
CA TYR A 151 11.58 -2.88 11.01
C TYR A 151 12.15 -3.40 12.32
N LYS A 152 11.57 -3.01 13.46
CA LYS A 152 12.01 -3.50 14.78
C LYS A 152 11.81 -5.00 14.93
N ALA A 153 10.64 -5.50 14.51
CA ALA A 153 10.33 -6.93 14.57
C ALA A 153 11.29 -7.77 13.73
N GLY A 154 11.58 -7.33 12.49
CA GLY A 154 12.53 -8.01 11.61
C GLY A 154 13.94 -8.06 12.16
N VAL A 155 14.46 -6.95 12.68
CA VAL A 155 15.80 -6.92 13.32
C VAL A 155 15.82 -7.74 14.61
N GLU A 156 14.79 -7.70 15.43
CA GLU A 156 14.71 -8.51 16.65
C GLU A 156 14.72 -10.01 16.34
N LYS A 157 13.95 -10.43 15.35
CA LYS A 157 13.90 -11.81 14.86
C LYS A 157 15.26 -12.26 14.35
N TRP A 158 15.90 -11.46 13.47
CA TRP A 158 17.25 -11.73 12.97
C TRP A 158 18.25 -11.88 14.10
N ASN A 159 18.27 -10.96 15.05
CA ASN A 159 19.21 -10.94 16.17
C ASN A 159 19.05 -12.14 17.12
N LYS A 160 17.82 -12.65 17.23
CA LYS A 160 17.53 -13.86 18.00
C LYS A 160 18.06 -15.11 17.31
N GLU A 161 17.90 -15.17 15.99
CA GLU A 161 18.33 -16.30 15.16
C GLU A 161 19.85 -16.26 14.90
N ASN A 162 20.44 -15.06 14.87
CA ASN A 162 21.85 -14.82 14.56
C ASN A 162 22.58 -14.06 15.68
N PRO A 163 22.79 -14.67 16.87
CA PRO A 163 23.31 -13.94 18.03
C PRO A 163 24.75 -13.42 17.88
N ASN A 164 25.51 -13.96 16.92
CA ASN A 164 26.89 -13.55 16.61
C ASN A 164 27.01 -12.62 15.40
N ASP A 165 25.87 -12.29 14.75
CA ASP A 165 25.80 -11.46 13.55
C ASP A 165 24.58 -10.52 13.66
N LYS A 166 24.65 -9.61 14.62
CA LYS A 166 23.53 -8.74 14.99
C LYS A 166 23.43 -7.50 14.11
N ALA A 167 22.21 -7.14 13.80
CA ALA A 167 21.87 -5.87 13.17
C ALA A 167 21.34 -4.84 14.16
N THR A 168 21.43 -3.57 13.79
CA THR A 168 20.95 -2.42 14.55
C THR A 168 20.09 -1.50 13.67
N LEU A 169 19.14 -0.81 14.30
CA LEU A 169 18.38 0.28 13.71
C LEU A 169 18.73 1.60 14.39
N SER A 170 18.88 2.65 13.63
CA SER A 170 18.97 4.00 14.21
C SER A 170 17.62 4.45 14.77
N GLU A 171 17.60 5.46 15.64
CA GLU A 171 16.40 6.26 15.82
C GLU A 171 16.05 6.98 14.51
N PRO A 172 14.75 7.14 14.16
CA PRO A 172 14.36 7.79 12.94
C PRO A 172 14.79 9.27 12.89
N GLN A 173 15.33 9.67 11.74
CA GLN A 173 15.43 11.10 11.38
C GLN A 173 14.17 11.48 10.61
N TYR A 174 13.49 12.55 11.02
CA TYR A 174 12.26 12.98 10.37
C TYR A 174 12.53 14.03 9.29
N ALA A 175 12.22 13.70 8.06
CA ALA A 175 12.54 14.48 6.86
C ALA A 175 11.38 15.32 6.34
N GLY A 176 10.16 15.17 6.88
CA GLY A 176 8.95 15.65 6.24
C GLY A 176 8.76 14.97 4.88
N THR A 177 8.14 15.65 3.94
CA THR A 177 7.80 15.12 2.61
C THR A 177 8.62 15.76 1.49
N THR A 178 9.88 16.11 1.77
CA THR A 178 10.72 16.83 0.80
C THR A 178 12.04 16.13 0.54
N SER A 179 12.53 16.27 -0.68
CA SER A 179 13.85 15.78 -1.10
C SER A 179 14.99 16.43 -0.29
N GLU A 180 14.87 17.72 0.01
CA GLU A 180 15.84 18.42 0.88
C GLU A 180 15.90 17.83 2.27
N GLY A 181 14.74 17.54 2.86
CA GLY A 181 14.65 16.88 4.17
C GLY A 181 15.28 15.49 4.17
N GLY A 182 14.96 14.67 3.17
CA GLY A 182 15.55 13.34 2.99
C GLY A 182 17.08 13.39 2.83
N SER A 183 17.57 14.34 2.05
CA SER A 183 19.02 14.56 1.88
C SER A 183 19.72 14.92 3.20
N LYS A 184 19.16 15.87 3.97
CA LYS A 184 19.73 16.28 5.26
C LYS A 184 19.71 15.14 6.29
N ALA A 185 18.62 14.35 6.31
CA ALA A 185 18.50 13.21 7.19
C ALA A 185 19.55 12.12 6.87
N ALA A 186 19.73 11.79 5.59
CA ALA A 186 20.74 10.83 5.16
C ALA A 186 22.17 11.32 5.47
N GLU A 187 22.48 12.60 5.21
CA GLU A 187 23.77 13.19 5.57
C GLU A 187 24.05 13.14 7.07
N ALA A 188 23.03 13.40 7.90
CA ALA A 188 23.14 13.32 9.36
C ALA A 188 23.40 11.89 9.84
N LEU A 189 22.71 10.89 9.28
CA LEU A 189 22.91 9.47 9.62
C LEU A 189 24.32 9.00 9.21
N MET A 190 24.75 9.30 8.00
CA MET A 190 26.13 8.98 7.52
C MET A 190 27.22 9.64 8.36
N ALA A 191 26.94 10.84 8.90
CA ALA A 191 27.91 11.54 9.75
C ALA A 191 27.94 11.00 11.18
N ALA A 192 26.78 10.51 11.69
CA ALA A 192 26.64 9.99 13.03
C ALA A 192 27.18 8.56 13.16
N ASP A 193 27.03 7.75 12.11
CA ASP A 193 27.49 6.36 12.07
C ASP A 193 28.39 6.11 10.84
N PRO A 194 29.70 6.06 11.01
CA PRO A 194 30.63 5.72 9.94
C PRO A 194 30.49 4.31 9.37
N ASP A 195 29.90 3.39 10.16
CA ASP A 195 29.69 1.99 9.79
C ASP A 195 28.29 1.76 9.19
N LEU A 196 27.50 2.83 8.96
CA LEU A 196 26.20 2.76 8.32
C LEU A 196 26.29 2.08 6.94
N ASP A 197 25.57 0.98 6.77
CA ASP A 197 25.58 0.17 5.55
C ASP A 197 24.21 0.11 4.83
N ALA A 198 23.13 0.57 5.49
CA ALA A 198 21.83 0.67 4.84
C ALA A 198 20.99 1.87 5.28
N LEU A 199 20.04 2.27 4.43
CA LEU A 199 19.04 3.29 4.72
C LEU A 199 17.63 2.81 4.34
N ILE A 200 16.65 3.12 5.18
CA ILE A 200 15.23 2.95 4.88
C ILE A 200 14.55 4.33 4.95
N PRO A 201 14.55 5.09 3.85
CA PRO A 201 13.76 6.31 3.76
C PRO A 201 12.29 5.99 3.59
N ALA A 202 11.41 6.79 4.20
CA ALA A 202 9.98 6.73 3.96
C ALA A 202 9.69 7.01 2.48
N GLY A 203 8.97 6.09 1.85
CA GLY A 203 8.49 6.18 0.48
C GLY A 203 7.05 6.70 0.41
N GLY A 204 6.47 6.75 -0.77
CA GLY A 204 5.10 7.23 -0.98
C GLY A 204 5.07 8.63 -1.59
N GLY A 205 5.59 8.76 -2.77
CA GLY A 205 5.69 10.00 -3.53
C GLY A 205 7.13 10.36 -3.89
N GLY A 206 8.11 9.67 -3.35
CA GLY A 206 9.50 9.68 -3.79
C GLY A 206 10.38 10.79 -3.21
N ASP A 207 9.84 11.82 -2.56
CA ASP A 207 10.64 12.99 -2.24
C ASP A 207 11.72 12.76 -1.16
N PRO A 208 11.46 12.22 0.04
CA PRO A 208 12.52 11.92 0.99
C PRO A 208 13.48 10.85 0.46
N LEU A 209 12.96 9.84 -0.22
CA LEU A 209 13.74 8.76 -0.81
C LEU A 209 14.72 9.31 -1.86
N GLN A 210 14.26 10.14 -2.80
CA GLN A 210 15.13 10.74 -3.80
C GLN A 210 16.22 11.62 -3.18
N GLY A 211 15.89 12.33 -2.11
CA GLY A 211 16.86 13.11 -1.36
C GLY A 211 17.94 12.27 -0.70
N ALA A 212 17.54 11.14 -0.10
CA ALA A 212 18.47 10.20 0.52
C ALA A 212 19.40 9.55 -0.52
N ILE A 213 18.85 9.07 -1.65
CA ILE A 213 19.66 8.54 -2.77
C ILE A 213 20.68 9.57 -3.23
N ALA A 214 20.25 10.79 -3.52
CA ALA A 214 21.14 11.86 -3.97
C ALA A 214 22.22 12.21 -2.94
N ALA A 215 21.97 12.09 -1.66
CA ALA A 215 22.97 12.31 -0.60
C ALA A 215 24.03 11.20 -0.58
N VAL A 216 23.60 9.94 -0.70
CA VAL A 216 24.51 8.77 -0.78
C VAL A 216 25.37 8.83 -2.04
N GLU A 217 24.77 9.17 -3.20
CA GLU A 217 25.51 9.37 -4.45
C GLU A 217 26.55 10.49 -4.35
N ARG A 218 26.18 11.65 -3.80
CA ARG A 218 27.14 12.77 -3.61
C ARG A 218 28.27 12.43 -2.65
N ALA A 219 28.01 11.58 -1.67
CA ALA A 219 29.03 11.08 -0.75
C ALA A 219 29.95 10.02 -1.38
N GLY A 220 29.62 9.53 -2.59
CA GLY A 220 30.35 8.44 -3.26
C GLY A 220 30.19 7.09 -2.56
N LYS A 221 29.09 6.88 -1.83
CA LYS A 221 28.83 5.68 -1.01
C LYS A 221 27.78 4.74 -1.62
N THR A 222 27.44 4.87 -2.89
CA THR A 222 26.43 4.03 -3.55
C THR A 222 26.76 2.52 -3.48
N SER A 223 28.04 2.16 -3.43
CA SER A 223 28.46 0.76 -3.25
C SER A 223 28.52 0.30 -1.80
N ASP A 224 28.38 1.19 -0.84
CA ASP A 224 28.64 0.94 0.58
C ASP A 224 27.35 1.04 1.41
N ILE A 225 26.30 1.67 0.88
CA ILE A 225 25.03 1.88 1.56
C ILE A 225 23.89 1.43 0.65
N ASP A 226 23.24 0.35 1.04
CA ASP A 226 22.04 -0.17 0.39
C ASP A 226 20.79 0.64 0.79
N ILE A 227 19.88 0.87 -0.14
CA ILE A 227 18.65 1.63 0.11
C ILE A 227 17.43 0.79 -0.27
N VAL A 228 16.49 0.65 0.65
CA VAL A 228 15.16 0.10 0.38
C VAL A 228 14.06 1.09 0.76
N SER A 229 12.91 1.02 0.13
CA SER A 229 11.78 1.92 0.42
C SER A 229 10.44 1.31 -0.02
N THR A 230 9.39 2.11 -0.02
CA THR A 230 8.03 1.73 -0.44
C THR A 230 7.52 2.68 -1.53
N ASP A 231 6.62 2.18 -2.38
CA ASP A 231 6.00 2.85 -3.54
C ASP A 231 6.97 3.06 -4.70
N PHE A 232 7.04 2.06 -5.55
CA PHE A 232 7.96 1.94 -6.69
C PHE A 232 8.27 3.25 -7.39
N LEU A 233 9.57 3.58 -7.42
CA LEU A 233 10.08 4.68 -8.22
C LEU A 233 9.88 4.38 -9.72
N PRO A 234 9.57 5.39 -10.53
CA PRO A 234 9.43 5.21 -11.98
C PRO A 234 10.68 4.65 -12.68
N ASP A 235 11.86 4.90 -12.10
CA ASP A 235 13.17 4.49 -12.58
C ASP A 235 13.80 3.34 -11.74
N LEU A 236 12.97 2.61 -10.98
CA LEU A 236 13.43 1.54 -10.09
C LEU A 236 14.30 0.51 -10.80
N GLY A 237 13.94 0.09 -12.04
CA GLY A 237 14.73 -0.88 -12.80
C GLY A 237 16.18 -0.40 -13.04
N GLU A 238 16.36 0.85 -13.44
CA GLU A 238 17.70 1.44 -13.63
C GLU A 238 18.47 1.54 -12.30
N ARG A 239 17.78 1.84 -11.21
CA ARG A 239 18.38 1.97 -9.87
C ARG A 239 18.83 0.64 -9.30
N LEU A 240 18.09 -0.43 -9.54
CA LEU A 240 18.51 -1.80 -9.19
C LEU A 240 19.73 -2.23 -10.01
N GLU A 241 19.77 -1.88 -11.32
CA GLU A 241 20.92 -2.21 -12.19
C GLU A 241 22.19 -1.45 -11.80
N ASN A 242 22.09 -0.19 -11.39
CA ASN A 242 23.23 0.65 -11.01
C ASN A 242 23.57 0.59 -9.50
N GLY A 243 22.76 -0.11 -8.70
CA GLY A 243 22.98 -0.31 -7.26
C GLY A 243 22.60 0.88 -6.39
N SER A 244 21.92 1.91 -6.91
CA SER A 244 21.44 3.03 -6.08
C SER A 244 20.17 2.70 -5.28
N MET A 245 19.55 1.55 -5.55
CA MET A 245 18.50 0.93 -4.74
C MET A 245 18.79 -0.56 -4.59
N ALA A 246 18.52 -1.11 -3.41
CA ALA A 246 18.57 -2.54 -3.13
C ALA A 246 17.21 -3.22 -3.28
N GLY A 247 16.12 -2.47 -3.16
CA GLY A 247 14.78 -2.96 -3.36
C GLY A 247 13.71 -1.95 -2.98
N GLU A 248 12.50 -2.21 -3.42
CA GLU A 248 11.30 -1.49 -3.03
C GLU A 248 10.11 -2.43 -2.87
N SER A 249 9.22 -2.08 -1.95
CA SER A 249 7.86 -2.61 -1.91
C SER A 249 6.90 -1.66 -2.61
N GLY A 250 5.83 -2.19 -3.21
CA GLY A 250 4.86 -1.36 -3.92
C GLY A 250 3.87 -2.20 -4.71
N GLY A 251 3.35 -1.64 -5.80
CA GLY A 251 2.54 -2.40 -6.76
C GLY A 251 1.20 -2.92 -6.24
N HIS A 252 0.74 -2.47 -5.06
CA HIS A 252 -0.51 -2.88 -4.41
C HIS A 252 -1.76 -2.27 -5.09
N TYR A 253 -1.73 -2.15 -6.42
CA TYR A 253 -2.79 -1.52 -7.22
C TYR A 253 -4.07 -2.36 -7.33
N CYS A 254 -4.02 -3.62 -6.88
CA CYS A 254 -5.19 -4.50 -6.80
C CYS A 254 -5.99 -4.38 -5.50
N ASP A 255 -5.55 -3.59 -4.53
CA ASP A 255 -6.30 -3.29 -3.32
C ASP A 255 -7.74 -2.80 -3.65
N PRO A 256 -7.96 -1.75 -4.49
CA PRO A 256 -9.30 -1.35 -4.87
C PRO A 256 -10.08 -2.41 -5.67
N LEU A 257 -9.42 -3.35 -6.35
CA LEU A 257 -10.09 -4.48 -6.99
C LEU A 257 -10.77 -5.38 -5.96
N ILE A 258 -10.09 -5.68 -4.86
CA ILE A 258 -10.66 -6.52 -3.79
C ILE A 258 -11.87 -5.81 -3.14
N SER A 259 -11.74 -4.51 -2.83
CA SER A 259 -12.87 -3.72 -2.33
C SER A 259 -14.04 -3.69 -3.32
N PHE A 260 -13.76 -3.57 -4.62
CA PHE A 260 -14.77 -3.64 -5.67
C PHE A 260 -15.46 -5.02 -5.70
N MET A 261 -14.71 -6.12 -5.60
CA MET A 261 -15.27 -7.47 -5.56
C MET A 261 -16.11 -7.71 -4.30
N MET A 262 -15.70 -7.17 -3.14
CA MET A 262 -16.50 -7.20 -1.91
C MET A 262 -17.87 -6.54 -2.14
N VAL A 263 -17.87 -5.32 -2.67
CA VAL A 263 -19.11 -4.57 -2.97
C VAL A 263 -19.95 -5.30 -4.01
N TYR A 264 -19.35 -5.76 -5.09
CA TYR A 264 -20.05 -6.50 -6.15
C TYR A 264 -20.73 -7.76 -5.61
N ASN A 265 -20.02 -8.58 -4.83
CA ASN A 265 -20.54 -9.81 -4.25
C ASN A 265 -21.68 -9.53 -3.25
N ALA A 266 -21.60 -8.43 -2.51
CA ALA A 266 -22.69 -8.00 -1.63
C ALA A 266 -23.95 -7.62 -2.43
N ILE A 267 -23.80 -6.82 -3.51
CA ILE A 267 -24.91 -6.45 -4.41
C ILE A 267 -25.58 -7.69 -5.02
N LYS A 268 -24.79 -8.71 -5.39
CA LYS A 268 -25.29 -9.96 -5.95
C LYS A 268 -25.91 -10.91 -4.91
N GLY A 269 -25.81 -10.58 -3.62
CA GLY A 269 -26.35 -11.40 -2.53
C GLY A 269 -25.51 -12.65 -2.22
N ASN A 270 -24.24 -12.67 -2.68
CA ASN A 270 -23.32 -13.78 -2.40
C ASN A 270 -22.89 -13.79 -0.92
N TYR A 271 -22.96 -12.65 -0.25
CA TYR A 271 -22.64 -12.53 1.16
C TYR A 271 -23.94 -12.45 1.97
N LYS A 272 -24.05 -13.29 2.98
CA LYS A 272 -25.18 -13.29 3.91
C LYS A 272 -24.73 -12.63 5.20
N ASP A 273 -25.53 -11.70 5.68
CA ASP A 273 -25.39 -11.09 7.02
C ASP A 273 -24.14 -10.21 7.22
N PHE A 274 -24.09 -9.05 6.56
CA PHE A 274 -23.12 -8.00 6.91
C PHE A 274 -23.49 -7.26 8.21
N GLY A 275 -24.74 -7.29 8.68
CA GLY A 275 -25.19 -6.56 9.87
C GLY A 275 -24.19 -6.64 11.04
N GLY A 276 -23.37 -5.60 11.23
CA GLY A 276 -22.36 -5.51 12.26
C GLY A 276 -21.11 -6.40 12.09
N LYS A 277 -20.87 -6.92 10.90
CA LYS A 277 -19.71 -7.78 10.58
C LYS A 277 -19.02 -7.32 9.31
N PHE A 278 -18.38 -6.19 9.38
CA PHE A 278 -17.50 -5.78 8.29
C PHE A 278 -16.14 -6.51 8.37
N GLU A 279 -15.48 -6.64 7.24
CA GLU A 279 -14.22 -7.33 7.12
C GLU A 279 -13.05 -6.36 7.03
N ASP A 280 -12.01 -6.67 7.77
CA ASP A 280 -10.69 -6.04 7.68
C ASP A 280 -9.80 -6.97 6.87
N VAL A 281 -9.32 -6.48 5.72
CA VAL A 281 -8.56 -7.28 4.75
C VAL A 281 -7.17 -6.68 4.55
N PRO A 282 -6.16 -7.16 5.28
CA PRO A 282 -4.77 -6.81 4.98
C PRO A 282 -4.39 -7.26 3.58
N PHE A 283 -3.78 -6.36 2.80
CA PHE A 283 -3.39 -6.61 1.41
C PHE A 283 -1.87 -6.58 1.28
N PRO A 284 -1.25 -7.56 0.59
CA PRO A 284 0.19 -7.62 0.49
C PRO A 284 0.76 -6.56 -0.44
N TYR A 285 1.95 -6.10 -0.12
CA TYR A 285 2.82 -5.41 -1.06
C TYR A 285 3.48 -6.41 -2.02
N LEU A 286 3.84 -5.94 -3.21
CA LEU A 286 4.80 -6.63 -4.06
C LEU A 286 6.20 -6.14 -3.68
N TYR A 287 7.18 -7.04 -3.78
CA TYR A 287 8.58 -6.75 -3.47
C TYR A 287 9.44 -6.95 -4.71
N VAL A 288 10.30 -6.00 -4.97
CA VAL A 288 11.22 -5.98 -6.10
C VAL A 288 12.60 -5.65 -5.57
N SER A 289 13.51 -6.63 -5.55
CA SER A 289 14.86 -6.52 -4.99
C SER A 289 15.95 -6.89 -6.01
N SER A 290 15.56 -7.17 -7.24
CA SER A 290 16.49 -7.46 -8.33
C SER A 290 15.98 -6.93 -9.67
N PRO A 291 16.87 -6.75 -10.68
CA PRO A 291 16.44 -6.41 -12.04
C PRO A 291 15.49 -7.46 -12.67
N ASP A 292 15.61 -8.72 -12.27
CA ASP A 292 14.75 -9.79 -12.79
C ASP A 292 13.36 -9.75 -12.16
N ASP A 293 13.24 -9.43 -10.85
CA ASP A 293 11.96 -9.17 -10.20
C ASP A 293 11.24 -7.99 -10.85
N TYR A 294 11.99 -6.91 -11.15
CA TYR A 294 11.43 -5.73 -11.81
C TYR A 294 10.87 -6.06 -13.19
N LYS A 295 11.60 -6.84 -14.01
CA LYS A 295 11.11 -7.31 -15.31
C LYS A 295 9.87 -8.19 -15.19
N ALA A 296 9.83 -9.05 -14.16
CA ALA A 296 8.67 -9.88 -13.90
C ALA A 296 7.46 -9.04 -13.45
N TYR A 297 7.69 -8.03 -12.58
CA TYR A 297 6.67 -7.06 -12.22
C TYR A 297 6.12 -6.32 -13.45
N GLU A 298 6.99 -5.74 -14.30
CA GLU A 298 6.56 -5.06 -15.52
C GLU A 298 5.70 -5.99 -16.39
N LYS A 299 6.15 -7.22 -16.60
CA LYS A 299 5.43 -8.17 -17.44
C LYS A 299 4.04 -8.53 -16.90
N TYR A 300 3.92 -8.84 -15.60
CA TYR A 300 2.69 -9.43 -15.05
C TYR A 300 1.76 -8.42 -14.37
N PHE A 301 2.21 -7.17 -14.15
CA PHE A 301 1.40 -6.14 -13.48
C PHE A 301 1.27 -4.84 -14.27
N VAL A 302 2.15 -4.58 -15.24
CA VAL A 302 2.13 -3.36 -16.07
C VAL A 302 1.70 -3.66 -17.49
N ASP A 303 2.41 -4.56 -18.20
CA ASP A 303 2.11 -4.96 -19.57
C ASP A 303 0.85 -5.81 -19.63
N GLN A 304 0.73 -6.74 -18.70
CA GLN A 304 -0.45 -7.57 -18.46
C GLN A 304 -1.14 -7.10 -17.17
N LEU A 305 -2.35 -7.58 -16.94
CA LEU A 305 -2.98 -7.48 -15.64
C LEU A 305 -2.74 -8.76 -14.84
N PRO A 306 -2.65 -8.66 -13.50
CA PRO A 306 -2.37 -9.85 -12.67
C PRO A 306 -3.50 -10.86 -12.62
N TYR A 307 -4.68 -10.54 -13.17
CA TYR A 307 -5.83 -11.42 -13.29
C TYR A 307 -6.42 -11.35 -14.68
N THR A 308 -6.79 -12.51 -15.23
CA THR A 308 -7.52 -12.66 -16.49
C THR A 308 -9.01 -12.34 -16.31
N ASP A 309 -9.75 -12.10 -17.40
CA ASP A 309 -11.21 -11.92 -17.39
C ASP A 309 -11.93 -13.09 -16.71
N GLU A 310 -11.46 -14.34 -16.93
CA GLU A 310 -12.03 -15.55 -16.31
C GLU A 310 -11.81 -15.56 -14.80
N GLU A 311 -10.60 -15.24 -14.35
CA GLU A 311 -10.28 -15.15 -12.92
C GLU A 311 -11.09 -14.04 -12.24
N LEU A 312 -11.29 -12.88 -12.89
CA LEU A 312 -12.14 -11.80 -12.37
C LEU A 312 -13.61 -12.24 -12.24
N VAL A 313 -14.12 -12.98 -13.22
CA VAL A 313 -15.47 -13.57 -13.14
C VAL A 313 -15.56 -14.61 -12.02
N ASP A 314 -14.54 -15.40 -11.79
CA ASP A 314 -14.53 -16.38 -10.71
C ASP A 314 -14.43 -15.71 -9.33
N MET A 315 -13.63 -14.65 -9.18
CA MET A 315 -13.58 -13.84 -7.96
C MET A 315 -14.96 -13.29 -7.56
N SER A 316 -15.81 -12.97 -8.53
CA SER A 316 -17.17 -12.50 -8.30
C SER A 316 -18.14 -13.53 -7.71
N LYS A 317 -17.70 -14.78 -7.55
CA LYS A 317 -18.49 -15.90 -7.00
C LYS A 317 -17.92 -16.42 -5.68
N LEU A 318 -16.76 -15.91 -5.26
CA LEU A 318 -16.06 -16.38 -4.06
C LEU A 318 -16.82 -16.00 -2.79
N SER A 319 -16.69 -16.84 -1.76
CA SER A 319 -17.02 -16.44 -0.40
C SER A 319 -16.07 -15.30 0.06
N MET A 320 -16.41 -14.60 1.14
CA MET A 320 -15.53 -13.59 1.71
C MET A 320 -14.19 -14.21 2.15
N GLU A 321 -14.21 -15.38 2.77
CA GLU A 321 -13.01 -16.10 3.19
C GLU A 321 -12.11 -16.46 1.99
N ASP A 322 -12.69 -16.97 0.90
CA ASP A 322 -11.92 -17.32 -0.30
C ASP A 322 -11.39 -16.06 -1.03
N LEU A 323 -12.15 -14.97 -1.03
CA LEU A 323 -11.70 -13.69 -1.59
C LEU A 323 -10.51 -13.13 -0.79
N LYS A 324 -10.58 -13.16 0.55
CA LYS A 324 -9.46 -12.78 1.43
C LYS A 324 -8.23 -13.66 1.19
N ALA A 325 -8.43 -14.97 1.06
CA ALA A 325 -7.34 -15.90 0.74
C ALA A 325 -6.72 -15.64 -0.64
N THR A 326 -7.54 -15.24 -1.61
CA THR A 326 -7.06 -14.85 -2.96
C THR A 326 -6.25 -13.56 -2.89
N ALA A 327 -6.73 -12.55 -2.16
CA ALA A 327 -6.02 -11.30 -1.95
C ALA A 327 -4.65 -11.52 -1.29
N ALA A 328 -4.60 -12.32 -0.22
CA ALA A 328 -3.38 -12.60 0.54
C ALA A 328 -2.29 -13.35 -0.25
N LYS A 329 -2.65 -14.02 -1.34
CA LYS A 329 -1.69 -14.78 -2.18
C LYS A 329 -1.02 -13.94 -3.26
N LEU A 330 -1.54 -12.75 -3.54
CA LEU A 330 -1.03 -11.97 -4.66
C LEU A 330 0.44 -11.61 -4.47
N SER A 331 1.26 -12.10 -5.37
CA SER A 331 2.69 -11.78 -5.49
C SER A 331 3.11 -11.83 -6.96
N ILE A 332 4.34 -11.44 -7.25
CA ILE A 332 4.90 -11.55 -8.60
C ILE A 332 4.95 -13.01 -9.03
N GLU A 333 5.35 -13.91 -8.13
CA GLU A 333 5.43 -15.35 -8.37
C GLU A 333 4.03 -15.98 -8.58
N ASP A 334 3.03 -15.55 -7.79
CA ASP A 334 1.64 -16.00 -7.96
C ASP A 334 1.11 -15.64 -9.35
N ALA A 335 1.27 -14.37 -9.75
CA ALA A 335 0.83 -13.90 -11.06
C ALA A 335 1.57 -14.62 -12.21
N ALA A 336 2.89 -14.80 -12.09
CA ALA A 336 3.69 -15.54 -13.06
C ALA A 336 3.27 -17.02 -13.18
N SER A 337 3.00 -17.67 -12.05
CA SER A 337 2.54 -19.07 -12.00
C SER A 337 1.18 -19.26 -12.68
N ARG A 338 0.24 -18.33 -12.46
CA ARG A 338 -1.08 -18.37 -13.09
C ARG A 338 -1.04 -18.09 -14.59
N ALA A 339 -0.17 -17.17 -15.04
CA ALA A 339 0.02 -16.83 -16.45
C ALA A 339 0.71 -17.94 -17.26
N GLY A 340 1.38 -18.89 -16.63
CA GLY A 340 2.08 -20.02 -17.28
C GLY A 340 1.22 -21.26 -17.50
N ASN A 341 0.00 -21.26 -17.00
CA ASN A 341 -1.00 -22.31 -17.16
C ASN A 341 -2.05 -21.91 -18.21
#